data_ad8c18c1cd4270d93821e42a528cf55e
#
_entry.id   ad8c18c1cd4270d93821e42a528cf55e
#
_cell.length_a   1.000
_cell.length_b   1.000
_cell.length_c   1.000
_cell.angle_alpha   90.00
_cell.angle_beta   90.00
_cell.angle_gamma   90.00
#
_symmetry.space_group_name_H-M   'P 1'
#
loop_
_entity.id
_entity.type
_entity.pdbx_description
1 polymer ?
#
loop_
_entity_poly.entity_id
_entity_poly.type
_entity_poly.pdbx_seq_one_letter_code
_entity_poly.pdbx_strand_id
1 'polypeptide(L)'
;MAQEERAAQTLWLREAESGALNVAQYDPASGRLAFVAPGAMAAGSSRRFTLVAAARDRQDEVRHPDHPVQLTQKLDRILIQAQEQTWATYNYLGGRRPYFWPLLGPAGASVVRGQGTGEHPHHTGLGLSYGGHSEEGSANIWSDWDEPPYGPGGRMLHRGFRQLSSGPVYGQLVQDVTYVDAYGEPIVDEVRTIRCWWATAEARFLDFEFHIQSCRDRGPQPFLFMIRLATSMAIPKVGRVSNAAGYPVPSSKPGDRLYRAGWVDGSGPMGGPPPPPPTAAPETLVDLPGAKVPEQRHDEGPWNGIALFDHPANHGFPAMVGKYAVSQQITQAHYPPPDAPHGPFTFRQRVYVHAGDAEAAGVAQHAADYADPCRVEVRG
;
A
#
# COMPACT_ATOMS: atom_id res chain seq x y z
N MET A 1 -32.13 1.62 -1.41
CA MET A 1 -32.13 0.32 -0.70
C MET A 1 -30.77 0.21 -0.05
N ALA A 2 -30.72 0.27 1.27
CA ALA A 2 -29.45 0.08 2.00
C ALA A 2 -28.96 -1.36 1.73
N GLN A 3 -27.78 -1.51 1.15
CA GLN A 3 -27.09 -2.78 1.11
C GLN A 3 -26.77 -3.12 2.56
N GLU A 4 -27.40 -4.16 3.12
CA GLU A 4 -26.95 -4.75 4.37
C GLU A 4 -25.45 -5.10 4.19
N GLU A 5 -24.58 -4.38 4.89
CA GLU A 5 -23.17 -4.73 5.00
C GLU A 5 -23.08 -6.15 5.54
N ARG A 6 -22.79 -7.12 4.66
CA ARG A 6 -22.45 -8.47 5.10
C ARG A 6 -21.11 -8.40 5.75
N ALA A 7 -21.11 -8.20 7.07
CA ALA A 7 -19.90 -8.14 7.88
C ALA A 7 -19.06 -9.41 7.68
N ALA A 8 -17.75 -9.25 7.67
CA ALA A 8 -16.84 -10.37 7.65
C ALA A 8 -17.11 -11.30 8.86
N GLN A 9 -17.14 -12.60 8.61
CA GLN A 9 -17.43 -13.59 9.65
C GLN A 9 -16.12 -14.11 10.25
N THR A 10 -16.06 -14.15 11.57
CA THR A 10 -14.96 -14.79 12.30
C THR A 10 -15.20 -16.29 12.37
N LEU A 11 -14.23 -17.04 11.86
CA LEU A 11 -14.19 -18.50 11.90
C LEU A 11 -12.92 -18.96 12.61
N TRP A 12 -12.85 -20.26 12.91
CA TRP A 12 -11.72 -20.83 13.60
C TRP A 12 -11.17 -22.03 12.84
N LEU A 13 -9.84 -22.10 12.74
CA LEU A 13 -9.14 -23.19 12.11
C LEU A 13 -8.22 -23.87 13.13
N ARG A 14 -8.42 -25.18 13.35
CA ARG A 14 -7.53 -26.00 14.17
C ARG A 14 -6.46 -26.61 13.28
N GLU A 15 -5.21 -26.36 13.60
CA GLU A 15 -4.10 -27.02 12.94
C GLU A 15 -3.98 -28.48 13.42
N ALA A 16 -3.84 -29.42 12.49
CA ALA A 16 -3.89 -30.85 12.81
C ALA A 16 -2.70 -31.32 13.65
N GLU A 17 -1.51 -30.79 13.42
CA GLU A 17 -0.29 -31.24 14.07
C GLU A 17 -0.11 -30.62 15.45
N SER A 18 -0.27 -29.34 15.59
CA SER A 18 -0.07 -28.60 16.85
C SER A 18 -1.32 -28.53 17.72
N GLY A 19 -2.50 -28.78 17.16
CA GLY A 19 -3.79 -28.52 17.79
C GLY A 19 -4.13 -27.05 17.98
N ALA A 20 -3.25 -26.13 17.54
CA ALA A 20 -3.42 -24.70 17.72
C ALA A 20 -4.65 -24.19 16.98
N LEU A 21 -5.40 -23.28 17.62
CA LEU A 21 -6.50 -22.58 16.99
C LEU A 21 -5.99 -21.29 16.35
N ASN A 22 -6.39 -21.07 15.10
CA ASN A 22 -6.08 -19.87 14.35
C ASN A 22 -7.38 -19.16 13.99
N VAL A 23 -7.41 -17.84 14.18
CA VAL A 23 -8.54 -17.05 13.70
C VAL A 23 -8.52 -17.00 12.18
N ALA A 24 -9.68 -17.13 11.58
CA ALA A 24 -9.89 -16.98 10.15
C ALA A 24 -11.02 -15.98 9.90
N GLN A 25 -10.94 -15.33 8.78
CA GLN A 25 -11.94 -14.38 8.30
C GLN A 25 -12.56 -14.92 7.02
N TYR A 26 -13.88 -15.05 7.03
CA TYR A 26 -14.64 -15.35 5.84
C TYR A 26 -15.31 -14.08 5.31
N ASP A 27 -15.04 -13.75 4.07
CA ASP A 27 -15.71 -12.68 3.34
C ASP A 27 -16.81 -13.28 2.45
N PRO A 28 -18.09 -13.14 2.83
CA PRO A 28 -19.18 -13.72 2.06
C PRO A 28 -19.40 -13.06 0.70
N ALA A 29 -18.90 -11.82 0.50
CA ALA A 29 -19.03 -11.12 -0.78
C ALA A 29 -18.11 -11.71 -1.85
N SER A 30 -16.91 -12.13 -1.47
CA SER A 30 -15.93 -12.75 -2.36
C SER A 30 -15.85 -14.27 -2.24
N GLY A 31 -16.49 -14.88 -1.22
CA GLY A 31 -16.38 -16.30 -0.89
C GLY A 31 -14.98 -16.70 -0.38
N ARG A 32 -14.16 -15.75 0.06
CA ARG A 32 -12.79 -15.98 0.49
C ARG A 32 -12.70 -16.26 1.99
N LEU A 33 -11.92 -17.29 2.33
CA LEU A 33 -11.45 -17.54 3.68
C LEU A 33 -9.98 -17.14 3.77
N ALA A 34 -9.63 -16.32 4.74
CA ALA A 34 -8.27 -15.88 4.98
C ALA A 34 -7.87 -16.10 6.43
N PHE A 35 -6.61 -16.46 6.67
CA PHE A 35 -6.01 -16.58 7.99
C PHE A 35 -4.50 -16.35 7.89
N VAL A 36 -3.87 -16.07 9.02
CA VAL A 36 -2.41 -16.00 9.11
C VAL A 36 -1.93 -17.33 9.68
N ALA A 37 -1.18 -18.10 8.88
CA ALA A 37 -0.53 -19.31 9.34
C ALA A 37 0.73 -18.94 10.13
N PRO A 38 0.85 -19.32 11.41
CA PRO A 38 2.02 -18.97 12.21
C PRO A 38 3.25 -19.76 11.78
N GLY A 39 4.42 -19.09 11.82
CA GLY A 39 5.71 -19.71 11.51
C GLY A 39 5.97 -19.94 10.02
N ALA A 40 7.22 -20.30 9.72
CA ALA A 40 7.63 -20.59 8.34
C ALA A 40 7.13 -21.99 7.91
N MET A 41 6.84 -22.11 6.61
CA MET A 41 6.59 -23.41 5.95
C MET A 41 7.80 -23.78 5.10
N ALA A 42 8.32 -25.00 5.31
CA ALA A 42 9.39 -25.50 4.45
C ALA A 42 8.87 -25.78 3.04
N ALA A 43 9.70 -25.56 2.03
CA ALA A 43 9.35 -25.88 0.65
C ALA A 43 8.94 -27.36 0.50
N GLY A 44 7.83 -27.60 -0.20
CA GLY A 44 7.28 -28.95 -0.38
C GLY A 44 6.55 -29.54 0.82
N SER A 45 6.51 -28.84 1.97
CA SER A 45 5.71 -29.28 3.12
C SER A 45 4.25 -28.89 2.95
N SER A 46 3.39 -29.51 3.77
CA SER A 46 1.97 -29.17 3.83
C SER A 46 1.51 -29.08 5.28
N ARG A 47 0.54 -28.22 5.55
CA ARG A 47 -0.14 -28.10 6.84
C ARG A 47 -1.64 -28.32 6.64
N ARG A 48 -2.24 -29.01 7.57
CA ARG A 48 -3.68 -29.29 7.52
C ARG A 48 -4.40 -28.50 8.60
N PHE A 49 -5.48 -27.89 8.20
CA PHE A 49 -6.35 -27.13 9.09
C PHE A 49 -7.79 -27.63 8.96
N THR A 50 -8.50 -27.68 10.05
CA THR A 50 -9.91 -28.08 10.11
C THR A 50 -10.73 -26.89 10.60
N LEU A 51 -11.82 -26.57 9.90
CA LEU A 51 -12.78 -25.60 10.35
C LEU A 51 -13.52 -26.15 11.57
N VAL A 52 -13.50 -25.39 12.66
CA VAL A 52 -14.15 -25.77 13.90
C VAL A 52 -15.11 -24.69 14.37
N ALA A 53 -16.21 -25.11 14.98
CA ALA A 53 -17.08 -24.17 15.69
C ALA A 53 -16.31 -23.64 16.92
N ALA A 54 -16.19 -22.33 17.05
CA ALA A 54 -15.60 -21.74 18.24
C ALA A 54 -16.55 -21.94 19.41
N ALA A 55 -16.15 -22.79 20.36
CA ALA A 55 -16.74 -22.77 21.68
C ALA A 55 -16.30 -21.45 22.35
N ARG A 56 -17.25 -20.64 22.81
CA ARG A 56 -17.00 -19.35 23.50
C ARG A 56 -16.08 -19.49 24.72
N ASP A 57 -15.90 -20.67 25.23
CA ASP A 57 -15.22 -20.98 26.50
C ASP A 57 -13.73 -21.27 26.37
N ARG A 58 -13.15 -21.20 25.14
CA ARG A 58 -11.74 -21.53 24.88
C ARG A 58 -10.94 -20.36 24.30
N GLN A 59 -11.24 -19.15 24.76
CA GLN A 59 -10.51 -17.95 24.31
C GLN A 59 -9.00 -18.02 24.63
N ASP A 60 -8.61 -18.76 25.67
CA ASP A 60 -7.22 -18.88 26.13
C ASP A 60 -6.35 -19.78 25.23
N GLU A 61 -6.95 -20.66 24.41
CA GLU A 61 -6.23 -21.54 23.48
C GLU A 61 -5.98 -20.90 22.12
N VAL A 62 -6.44 -19.67 21.92
CA VAL A 62 -6.48 -19.02 20.63
C VAL A 62 -5.21 -18.22 20.38
N ARG A 63 -4.43 -18.60 19.38
CA ARG A 63 -3.42 -17.73 18.80
C ARG A 63 -4.13 -16.69 17.92
N HIS A 64 -4.52 -15.61 18.55
CA HIS A 64 -4.95 -14.42 17.82
C HIS A 64 -3.75 -13.68 17.26
N PRO A 65 -3.83 -13.08 16.06
CA PRO A 65 -3.26 -11.76 15.94
C PRO A 65 -4.00 -10.91 16.98
N ASP A 66 -3.28 -10.37 17.96
CA ASP A 66 -3.82 -9.87 19.22
C ASP A 66 -4.97 -8.86 19.09
N HIS A 67 -5.27 -8.36 17.88
CA HIS A 67 -6.34 -7.41 17.64
C HIS A 67 -6.86 -7.45 16.19
N PRO A 68 -8.18 -7.30 16.01
CA PRO A 68 -8.77 -7.16 14.68
C PRO A 68 -8.27 -5.88 14.00
N VAL A 69 -8.12 -5.92 12.70
CA VAL A 69 -7.88 -4.71 11.92
C VAL A 69 -9.18 -3.93 11.80
N GLN A 70 -9.19 -2.71 12.33
CA GLN A 70 -10.35 -1.82 12.31
C GLN A 70 -10.15 -0.72 11.26
N LEU A 71 -11.19 -0.46 10.48
CA LEU A 71 -11.27 0.65 9.55
C LEU A 71 -12.30 1.64 10.07
N THR A 72 -11.86 2.85 10.43
CA THR A 72 -12.74 3.90 10.94
C THR A 72 -12.83 5.03 9.92
N GLN A 73 -14.00 5.21 9.31
CA GLN A 73 -14.23 6.28 8.36
C GLN A 73 -14.38 7.63 9.08
N LYS A 74 -13.67 8.62 8.59
CA LYS A 74 -13.83 10.04 8.90
C LYS A 74 -14.28 10.76 7.62
N LEU A 75 -14.52 12.06 7.71
CA LEU A 75 -15.03 12.85 6.59
C LEU A 75 -14.18 12.75 5.33
N ASP A 76 -12.85 12.74 5.49
CA ASP A 76 -11.87 12.86 4.40
C ASP A 76 -10.87 11.68 4.35
N ARG A 77 -10.93 10.77 5.31
CA ARG A 77 -9.93 9.70 5.50
C ARG A 77 -10.49 8.45 6.16
N ILE A 78 -9.77 7.35 5.98
CA ILE A 78 -9.96 6.11 6.74
C ILE A 78 -8.78 5.94 7.69
N LEU A 79 -9.05 5.78 8.97
CA LEU A 79 -8.06 5.36 9.96
C LEU A 79 -7.99 3.84 9.97
N ILE A 80 -6.78 3.30 9.83
CA ILE A 80 -6.51 1.86 9.86
C ILE A 80 -5.82 1.57 11.17
N GLN A 81 -6.48 0.79 12.00
CA GLN A 81 -6.11 0.57 13.39
C GLN A 81 -5.91 -0.92 13.66
N ALA A 82 -4.94 -1.23 14.50
CA ALA A 82 -4.75 -2.53 15.13
C ALA A 82 -4.11 -2.30 16.49
N GLN A 83 -4.36 -3.18 17.48
CA GLN A 83 -3.84 -3.00 18.84
C GLN A 83 -4.18 -1.61 19.43
N GLU A 84 -5.40 -1.13 19.17
CA GLU A 84 -5.88 0.20 19.60
C GLU A 84 -5.05 1.39 19.04
N GLN A 85 -4.13 1.15 18.11
CA GLN A 85 -3.29 2.16 17.50
C GLN A 85 -3.61 2.35 16.02
N THR A 86 -3.69 3.61 15.58
CA THR A 86 -3.72 3.93 14.16
C THR A 86 -2.32 3.78 13.60
N TRP A 87 -2.12 2.82 12.69
CA TRP A 87 -0.83 2.60 12.04
C TRP A 87 -0.78 3.11 10.60
N ALA A 88 -1.95 3.35 9.99
CA ALA A 88 -2.03 3.94 8.66
C ALA A 88 -3.26 4.83 8.54
N THR A 89 -3.15 5.87 7.74
CA THR A 89 -4.26 6.74 7.37
C THR A 89 -4.37 6.81 5.85
N TYR A 90 -5.53 6.43 5.33
CA TYR A 90 -5.84 6.55 3.91
C TYR A 90 -6.66 7.81 3.67
N ASN A 91 -6.05 8.82 3.09
CA ASN A 91 -6.66 10.11 2.76
C ASN A 91 -7.31 9.99 1.39
N TYR A 92 -8.63 10.00 1.31
CA TYR A 92 -9.36 9.82 0.04
C TYR A 92 -9.99 11.12 -0.49
N LEU A 93 -9.99 12.18 0.31
CA LEU A 93 -10.40 13.53 -0.07
C LEU A 93 -9.32 14.54 0.31
N GLY A 94 -9.44 15.76 -0.20
CA GLY A 94 -8.55 16.88 0.16
C GLY A 94 -7.30 17.02 -0.72
N GLY A 95 -6.88 15.97 -1.43
CA GLY A 95 -5.75 15.97 -2.36
C GLY A 95 -6.17 15.80 -3.82
N ARG A 96 -5.20 15.82 -4.75
CA ARG A 96 -5.44 15.47 -6.17
C ARG A 96 -5.66 13.99 -6.39
N ARG A 97 -5.16 13.16 -5.49
CA ARG A 97 -5.27 11.70 -5.54
C ARG A 97 -5.39 11.13 -4.13
N PRO A 98 -6.01 9.97 -3.96
CA PRO A 98 -5.97 9.24 -2.69
C PRO A 98 -4.56 8.76 -2.37
N TYR A 99 -4.16 8.84 -1.09
CA TYR A 99 -2.83 8.45 -0.62
C TYR A 99 -2.83 7.99 0.84
N PHE A 100 -1.81 7.22 1.23
CA PHE A 100 -1.53 6.87 2.62
C PHE A 100 -0.52 7.85 3.22
N TRP A 101 -0.93 8.52 4.29
CA TRP A 101 -0.07 9.30 5.17
C TRP A 101 -0.84 9.70 6.44
N PRO A 102 -0.24 9.50 7.65
CA PRO A 102 0.97 8.73 7.92
C PRO A 102 0.79 7.24 7.65
N LEU A 103 1.90 6.54 7.45
CA LEU A 103 2.01 5.09 7.39
C LEU A 103 3.13 4.68 8.35
N LEU A 104 2.77 4.19 9.55
CA LEU A 104 3.73 3.98 10.62
C LEU A 104 4.45 2.64 10.47
N GLY A 105 5.76 2.69 10.53
CA GLY A 105 6.61 1.52 10.72
C GLY A 105 6.52 0.98 12.16
N PRO A 106 7.11 -0.18 12.43
CA PRO A 106 7.17 -0.79 13.77
C PRO A 106 7.74 0.11 14.86
N ALA A 107 8.67 1.01 14.53
CA ALA A 107 9.20 2.00 15.48
C ALA A 107 8.25 3.17 15.79
N GLY A 108 7.03 3.18 15.22
CA GLY A 108 6.04 4.21 15.50
C GLY A 108 6.18 5.50 14.69
N ALA A 109 7.21 5.62 13.84
CA ALA A 109 7.38 6.75 12.94
C ALA A 109 6.85 6.43 11.53
N SER A 110 6.43 7.45 10.76
CA SER A 110 5.95 7.26 9.40
C SER A 110 7.10 6.92 8.46
N VAL A 111 7.00 5.80 7.76
CA VAL A 111 7.96 5.37 6.72
C VAL A 111 7.78 6.13 5.40
N VAL A 112 6.74 6.94 5.30
CA VAL A 112 6.47 7.80 4.14
C VAL A 112 6.33 9.25 4.56
N ARG A 113 6.62 10.17 3.64
CA ARG A 113 6.55 11.62 3.88
C ARG A 113 5.18 12.20 3.61
N GLY A 114 4.85 13.24 4.38
CA GLY A 114 3.72 14.10 4.12
C GLY A 114 3.98 15.11 3.01
N GLN A 115 2.95 15.84 2.65
CA GLN A 115 2.99 16.91 1.66
C GLN A 115 3.88 18.08 2.15
N GLY A 116 4.52 18.75 1.21
CA GLY A 116 5.32 19.95 1.50
C GLY A 116 6.66 19.69 2.16
N THR A 117 7.07 18.45 2.37
CA THR A 117 8.34 18.11 3.05
C THR A 117 9.47 17.81 2.06
N GLY A 118 10.66 18.32 2.39
CA GLY A 118 11.90 18.02 1.70
C GLY A 118 11.96 18.51 0.24
N GLU A 119 12.73 17.81 -0.59
CA GLU A 119 12.76 17.99 -2.03
C GLU A 119 11.49 17.37 -2.66
N HIS A 120 11.07 17.86 -3.80
CA HIS A 120 9.83 17.43 -4.45
C HIS A 120 8.61 17.47 -3.50
N PRO A 121 8.31 18.64 -2.96
CA PRO A 121 7.26 18.80 -1.94
C PRO A 121 5.86 18.49 -2.49
N HIS A 122 5.72 18.39 -3.82
CA HIS A 122 4.50 18.04 -4.55
C HIS A 122 4.20 16.53 -4.62
N HIS A 123 5.01 15.68 -3.95
CA HIS A 123 4.76 14.25 -3.86
C HIS A 123 4.47 13.85 -2.41
N THR A 124 3.39 13.13 -2.17
CA THR A 124 2.92 12.78 -0.84
C THR A 124 2.73 11.27 -0.69
N GLY A 125 3.25 10.72 0.39
CA GLY A 125 2.91 9.41 0.93
C GLY A 125 3.11 8.23 -0.02
N LEU A 126 2.20 7.28 0.09
CA LEU A 126 2.08 6.10 -0.75
C LEU A 126 0.77 6.19 -1.54
N GLY A 127 0.82 6.00 -2.85
CA GLY A 127 -0.40 5.98 -3.66
C GLY A 127 -0.14 5.81 -5.15
N LEU A 128 -1.24 5.78 -5.90
CA LEU A 128 -1.22 5.69 -7.34
C LEU A 128 -1.24 7.10 -7.94
N SER A 129 -0.41 7.32 -8.95
CA SER A 129 -0.38 8.51 -9.81
C SER A 129 -0.64 8.10 -11.26
N TYR A 130 -1.00 9.03 -12.11
CA TYR A 130 -1.31 8.78 -13.52
C TYR A 130 -0.67 9.84 -14.41
N GLY A 131 -0.16 9.37 -15.57
CA GLY A 131 0.48 10.25 -16.55
C GLY A 131 1.88 10.68 -16.13
N GLY A 132 2.35 11.75 -16.72
CA GLY A 132 3.69 12.31 -16.49
C GLY A 132 3.76 13.77 -16.83
N HIS A 133 4.95 14.34 -16.79
CA HIS A 133 5.20 15.78 -16.90
C HIS A 133 4.98 16.41 -18.29
N SER A 134 4.53 15.68 -19.30
CA SER A 134 4.90 16.03 -20.66
C SER A 134 3.83 16.68 -21.54
N GLU A 135 2.58 16.89 -21.09
CA GLU A 135 1.57 17.30 -22.07
C GLU A 135 0.65 18.44 -21.59
N GLU A 136 0.59 19.51 -22.38
CA GLU A 136 -0.45 20.54 -22.30
C GLU A 136 -1.85 19.93 -22.36
N GLY A 137 -2.70 20.24 -21.40
CA GLY A 137 -4.05 19.67 -21.29
C GLY A 137 -4.09 18.21 -20.89
N SER A 138 -2.97 17.64 -20.48
CA SER A 138 -2.86 16.26 -20.05
C SER A 138 -3.53 16.03 -18.70
N ALA A 139 -3.89 14.79 -18.49
CA ALA A 139 -4.34 14.27 -17.22
C ALA A 139 -3.18 14.05 -16.27
N ASN A 140 -2.27 14.98 -16.13
CA ASN A 140 -1.15 14.86 -15.20
C ASN A 140 -1.67 14.84 -13.77
N ILE A 141 -1.61 13.66 -13.14
CA ILE A 141 -1.94 13.44 -11.72
C ILE A 141 -0.67 12.98 -10.99
N TRP A 142 0.49 13.44 -11.45
CA TRP A 142 1.77 13.17 -10.83
C TRP A 142 2.03 14.08 -9.63
N SER A 143 1.79 15.37 -9.81
CA SER A 143 1.97 16.39 -8.78
C SER A 143 0.72 16.59 -7.95
N ASP A 144 0.87 16.83 -6.65
CA ASP A 144 -0.24 17.08 -5.73
C ASP A 144 -0.83 18.50 -5.87
N TRP A 145 -0.18 19.40 -6.66
CA TRP A 145 -0.67 20.76 -6.97
C TRP A 145 -0.23 21.23 -8.35
N ASP A 146 -0.79 22.38 -8.78
CA ASP A 146 -0.38 23.05 -10.00
C ASP A 146 1.01 23.65 -9.82
N GLU A 147 1.95 23.26 -10.64
CA GLU A 147 3.34 23.68 -10.55
C GLU A 147 3.90 23.99 -11.94
N PRO A 148 4.42 25.21 -12.17
CA PRO A 148 5.16 25.48 -13.40
C PRO A 148 6.40 24.58 -13.51
N PRO A 149 6.71 24.02 -14.69
CA PRO A 149 6.08 24.25 -15.98
C PRO A 149 4.90 23.31 -16.30
N TYR A 150 4.45 22.48 -15.35
CA TYR A 150 3.55 21.35 -15.60
C TYR A 150 2.08 21.74 -15.76
N GLY A 151 1.74 23.00 -15.50
CA GLY A 151 0.40 23.53 -15.69
C GLY A 151 -0.67 22.94 -14.78
N PRO A 152 -1.95 23.19 -15.09
CA PRO A 152 -3.05 22.60 -14.35
C PRO A 152 -3.11 21.09 -14.58
N GLY A 153 -3.19 20.33 -13.49
CA GLY A 153 -3.24 18.88 -13.53
C GLY A 153 -4.64 18.32 -13.31
N GLY A 154 -4.80 17.04 -13.67
CA GLY A 154 -6.00 16.27 -13.40
C GLY A 154 -6.17 15.92 -11.91
N ARG A 155 -7.23 15.17 -11.61
CA ARG A 155 -7.56 14.73 -10.25
C ARG A 155 -8.16 13.32 -10.28
N MET A 156 -7.97 12.58 -9.18
CA MET A 156 -8.69 11.35 -8.87
C MET A 156 -9.84 11.68 -7.92
N LEU A 157 -11.06 11.52 -8.37
CA LEU A 157 -12.26 11.84 -7.62
C LEU A 157 -12.81 10.60 -6.94
N HIS A 158 -12.89 10.63 -5.62
CA HIS A 158 -13.61 9.62 -4.86
C HIS A 158 -15.10 9.66 -5.23
N ARG A 159 -15.67 8.53 -5.64
CA ARG A 159 -17.09 8.39 -5.99
C ARG A 159 -17.90 7.70 -4.91
N GLY A 160 -17.27 6.86 -4.11
CA GLY A 160 -17.90 6.16 -3.00
C GLY A 160 -17.12 4.92 -2.60
N PHE A 161 -17.45 4.37 -1.46
CA PHE A 161 -17.00 3.05 -1.05
C PHE A 161 -18.09 2.03 -1.35
N ARG A 162 -17.75 0.99 -2.14
CA ARG A 162 -18.62 -0.19 -2.32
C ARG A 162 -18.60 -1.09 -1.10
N GLN A 163 -17.45 -1.12 -0.40
CA GLN A 163 -17.24 -1.90 0.80
C GLN A 163 -16.27 -1.17 1.73
N LEU A 164 -16.55 -1.20 3.01
CA LEU A 164 -15.65 -0.81 4.08
C LEU A 164 -15.89 -1.78 5.23
N SER A 165 -14.96 -2.71 5.45
CA SER A 165 -15.13 -3.76 6.45
C SER A 165 -13.88 -3.91 7.31
N SER A 166 -14.09 -3.99 8.60
CA SER A 166 -13.10 -4.41 9.59
C SER A 166 -13.13 -5.93 9.73
N GLY A 167 -12.05 -6.54 10.21
CA GLY A 167 -12.05 -7.98 10.42
C GLY A 167 -10.92 -8.48 11.31
N PRO A 168 -11.02 -9.74 11.76
CA PRO A 168 -10.04 -10.32 12.69
C PRO A 168 -8.69 -10.64 12.04
N VAL A 169 -8.61 -10.64 10.70
CA VAL A 169 -7.39 -10.97 9.96
C VAL A 169 -6.94 -9.79 9.10
N TYR A 170 -7.87 -9.15 8.40
CA TYR A 170 -7.60 -7.95 7.60
C TYR A 170 -8.80 -7.00 7.59
N GLY A 171 -8.53 -5.71 7.40
CA GLY A 171 -9.54 -4.74 7.00
C GLY A 171 -9.56 -4.59 5.49
N GLN A 172 -10.71 -4.38 4.87
CA GLN A 172 -10.85 -4.20 3.43
C GLN A 172 -11.69 -2.98 3.09
N LEU A 173 -11.21 -2.23 2.12
CA LEU A 173 -12.01 -1.21 1.45
C LEU A 173 -12.06 -1.48 -0.06
N VAL A 174 -13.21 -1.21 -0.67
CA VAL A 174 -13.40 -1.19 -2.12
C VAL A 174 -13.98 0.16 -2.49
N GLN A 175 -13.28 0.89 -3.33
CA GLN A 175 -13.55 2.28 -3.66
C GLN A 175 -13.72 2.47 -5.16
N ASP A 176 -14.73 3.27 -5.55
CA ASP A 176 -14.86 3.81 -6.90
C ASP A 176 -14.13 5.14 -7.01
N VAL A 177 -13.29 5.27 -8.04
CA VAL A 177 -12.50 6.45 -8.33
C VAL A 177 -12.65 6.80 -9.81
N THR A 178 -12.91 8.06 -10.14
CA THR A 178 -12.87 8.56 -11.52
C THR A 178 -11.71 9.55 -11.65
N TYR A 179 -10.85 9.34 -12.62
CA TYR A 179 -9.82 10.31 -12.97
C TYR A 179 -10.41 11.32 -13.94
N VAL A 180 -10.14 12.57 -13.69
CA VAL A 180 -10.52 13.67 -14.57
C VAL A 180 -9.29 14.47 -14.98
N ASP A 181 -9.35 15.05 -16.17
CA ASP A 181 -8.31 15.97 -16.63
C ASP A 181 -8.42 17.34 -15.94
N ALA A 182 -7.57 18.28 -16.33
CA ALA A 182 -7.56 19.63 -15.80
C ALA A 182 -8.87 20.41 -16.03
N TYR A 183 -9.69 19.97 -16.98
CA TYR A 183 -10.99 20.55 -17.32
C TYR A 183 -12.18 19.86 -16.65
N GLY A 184 -11.90 18.81 -15.88
CA GLY A 184 -12.93 18.03 -15.17
C GLY A 184 -13.55 16.90 -16.00
N GLU A 185 -13.02 16.64 -17.19
CA GLU A 185 -13.54 15.62 -18.09
C GLU A 185 -13.01 14.22 -17.71
N PRO A 186 -13.86 13.18 -17.63
CA PRO A 186 -13.45 11.82 -17.28
C PRO A 186 -12.44 11.24 -18.27
N ILE A 187 -11.42 10.56 -17.75
CA ILE A 187 -10.36 9.87 -18.51
C ILE A 187 -10.19 8.41 -18.14
N VAL A 188 -10.40 8.05 -16.88
CA VAL A 188 -10.28 6.69 -16.35
C VAL A 188 -11.30 6.48 -15.26
N ASP A 189 -11.97 5.34 -15.28
CA ASP A 189 -12.68 4.79 -14.13
C ASP A 189 -11.86 3.65 -13.50
N GLU A 190 -11.81 3.65 -12.19
CA GLU A 190 -11.06 2.69 -11.39
C GLU A 190 -11.95 2.11 -10.28
N VAL A 191 -11.86 0.79 -10.09
CA VAL A 191 -12.28 0.15 -8.85
C VAL A 191 -11.04 -0.30 -8.10
N ARG A 192 -10.83 0.29 -6.93
CA ARG A 192 -9.68 0.04 -6.07
C ARG A 192 -10.07 -0.83 -4.91
N THR A 193 -9.40 -1.98 -4.76
CA THR A 193 -9.50 -2.81 -3.56
C THR A 193 -8.22 -2.70 -2.77
N ILE A 194 -8.33 -2.38 -1.48
CA ILE A 194 -7.20 -2.35 -0.56
C ILE A 194 -7.50 -3.27 0.62
N ARG A 195 -6.58 -4.21 0.92
CA ARG A 195 -6.62 -5.06 2.10
C ARG A 195 -5.46 -4.70 3.02
N CYS A 196 -5.79 -4.44 4.27
CA CYS A 196 -4.84 -4.00 5.29
C CYS A 196 -4.65 -5.14 6.29
N TRP A 197 -3.42 -5.69 6.38
CA TRP A 197 -3.08 -6.83 7.20
C TRP A 197 -2.17 -6.42 8.34
N TRP A 198 -2.50 -6.85 9.55
CA TRP A 198 -1.60 -6.79 10.68
C TRP A 198 -1.08 -8.20 10.96
N ALA A 199 0.06 -8.56 10.39
CA ALA A 199 0.61 -9.90 10.54
C ALA A 199 1.28 -10.07 11.91
N THR A 200 2.16 -9.14 12.28
CA THR A 200 2.82 -9.07 13.59
C THR A 200 3.07 -7.60 13.96
N ALA A 201 3.60 -7.37 15.16
CA ALA A 201 4.06 -6.02 15.55
C ALA A 201 5.17 -5.49 14.62
N GLU A 202 5.93 -6.40 13.98
CA GLU A 202 7.08 -6.08 13.12
C GLU A 202 6.78 -6.13 11.63
N ALA A 203 5.59 -6.64 11.24
CA ALA A 203 5.21 -6.90 9.85
C ALA A 203 3.76 -6.53 9.55
N ARG A 204 3.55 -5.63 8.61
CA ARG A 204 2.24 -5.17 8.14
C ARG A 204 2.21 -5.15 6.63
N PHE A 205 1.06 -5.47 6.05
CA PHE A 205 0.92 -5.48 4.59
C PHE A 205 -0.28 -4.67 4.14
N LEU A 206 -0.15 -4.07 2.96
CA LEU A 206 -1.24 -3.47 2.21
C LEU A 206 -1.26 -4.13 0.83
N ASP A 207 -2.34 -4.84 0.52
CA ASP A 207 -2.58 -5.40 -0.80
C ASP A 207 -3.48 -4.48 -1.60
N PHE A 208 -3.04 -4.16 -2.80
CA PHE A 208 -3.78 -3.34 -3.74
C PHE A 208 -4.16 -4.16 -4.97
N GLU A 209 -5.40 -3.99 -5.41
CA GLU A 209 -5.87 -4.46 -6.70
C GLU A 209 -6.60 -3.30 -7.38
N PHE A 210 -6.17 -2.95 -8.58
CA PHE A 210 -6.71 -1.87 -9.37
C PHE A 210 -7.35 -2.44 -10.63
N HIS A 211 -8.66 -2.25 -10.78
CA HIS A 211 -9.37 -2.52 -12.02
C HIS A 211 -9.56 -1.19 -12.73
N ILE A 212 -8.96 -1.08 -13.90
CA ILE A 212 -8.86 0.15 -14.66
C ILE A 212 -9.70 0.02 -15.93
N GLN A 213 -10.49 1.05 -16.23
CA GLN A 213 -11.22 1.21 -17.49
C GLN A 213 -10.95 2.60 -18.06
N SER A 214 -10.39 2.69 -19.25
CA SER A 214 -10.24 3.97 -19.95
C SER A 214 -11.60 4.49 -20.42
N CYS A 215 -11.85 5.78 -20.21
CA CYS A 215 -13.06 6.47 -20.67
C CYS A 215 -12.85 7.14 -22.04
N ARG A 216 -11.61 7.24 -22.50
CA ARG A 216 -11.26 7.95 -23.74
C ARG A 216 -10.19 7.20 -24.51
N ASP A 217 -10.22 7.39 -25.83
CA ASP A 217 -9.17 6.95 -26.74
C ASP A 217 -7.97 7.91 -26.66
N ARG A 218 -7.18 7.78 -25.61
CA ARG A 218 -5.88 8.47 -25.47
C ARG A 218 -4.80 7.40 -25.48
N GLY A 219 -3.63 7.74 -26.02
CA GLY A 219 -2.48 6.85 -25.98
C GLY A 219 -2.20 6.36 -24.54
N PRO A 220 -1.64 5.17 -24.36
CA PRO A 220 -1.45 4.57 -23.05
C PRO A 220 -0.54 5.43 -22.18
N GLN A 221 -1.06 5.89 -21.06
CA GLN A 221 -0.31 6.59 -20.03
C GLN A 221 0.03 5.65 -18.89
N PRO A 222 1.19 5.81 -18.24
CA PRO A 222 1.57 4.97 -17.12
C PRO A 222 0.72 5.22 -15.88
N PHE A 223 0.37 4.14 -15.20
CA PHE A 223 -0.08 4.14 -13.82
C PHE A 223 1.16 3.95 -12.94
N LEU A 224 1.48 4.95 -12.14
CA LEU A 224 2.70 5.02 -11.37
C LEU A 224 2.39 4.78 -9.89
N PHE A 225 2.62 3.56 -9.42
CA PHE A 225 2.50 3.29 -7.99
C PHE A 225 3.74 3.80 -7.27
N MET A 226 3.55 4.74 -6.37
CA MET A 226 4.62 5.56 -5.81
C MET A 226 4.65 5.48 -4.29
N ILE A 227 5.86 5.32 -3.74
CA ILE A 227 6.18 5.49 -2.32
C ILE A 227 7.12 6.68 -2.19
N ARG A 228 6.73 7.67 -1.43
CA ARG A 228 7.60 8.77 -1.03
C ARG A 228 8.21 8.46 0.33
N LEU A 229 9.44 7.97 0.35
CA LEU A 229 10.14 7.52 1.55
C LEU A 229 10.35 8.65 2.57
N ALA A 230 10.33 8.32 3.85
CA ALA A 230 10.79 9.23 4.90
C ALA A 230 12.24 9.68 4.62
N THR A 231 12.60 10.89 4.99
CA THR A 231 13.91 11.47 4.63
C THR A 231 15.07 10.70 5.21
N SER A 232 14.95 10.16 6.42
CA SER A 232 15.97 9.33 7.04
C SER A 232 16.25 8.03 6.28
N MET A 233 15.27 7.55 5.50
CA MET A 233 15.40 6.36 4.66
C MET A 233 16.04 6.67 3.29
N ALA A 234 16.36 7.93 3.02
CA ALA A 234 16.94 8.33 1.75
C ALA A 234 18.43 7.95 1.63
N ILE A 235 18.82 7.54 0.42
CA ILE A 235 20.19 7.13 0.12
C ILE A 235 21.25 8.19 0.39
N PRO A 236 21.03 9.50 0.09
CA PRO A 236 22.08 10.50 0.37
C PRO A 236 22.42 10.65 1.85
N LYS A 237 21.73 9.91 2.74
CA LYS A 237 21.96 9.91 4.17
C LYS A 237 22.43 8.55 4.65
N VAL A 238 21.63 7.86 5.45
CA VAL A 238 21.98 6.54 6.01
C VAL A 238 21.05 5.43 5.51
N GLY A 239 19.99 5.79 4.77
CA GLY A 239 19.05 4.84 4.23
C GLY A 239 19.65 3.93 3.15
N ARG A 240 18.98 2.82 2.89
CA ARG A 240 19.32 1.84 1.87
C ARG A 240 18.15 1.60 0.95
N VAL A 241 18.41 1.36 -0.32
CA VAL A 241 17.44 0.82 -1.26
C VAL A 241 17.98 -0.49 -1.79
N SER A 242 17.19 -1.54 -1.69
CA SER A 242 17.48 -2.90 -2.19
C SER A 242 16.45 -3.30 -3.23
N ASN A 243 16.77 -4.20 -4.14
CA ASN A 243 15.84 -4.66 -5.16
C ASN A 243 16.18 -6.06 -5.67
N ALA A 244 15.18 -6.70 -6.31
CA ALA A 244 15.29 -8.05 -6.85
C ALA A 244 16.37 -8.22 -7.94
N ALA A 245 16.73 -7.15 -8.63
CA ALA A 245 17.71 -7.20 -9.72
C ALA A 245 19.16 -7.12 -9.22
N GLY A 246 19.36 -6.88 -7.91
CA GLY A 246 20.70 -6.73 -7.33
C GLY A 246 21.47 -5.51 -7.86
N TYR A 247 20.79 -4.60 -8.55
CA TYR A 247 21.43 -3.39 -9.02
C TYR A 247 21.85 -2.55 -7.81
N PRO A 248 23.12 -2.09 -7.76
CA PRO A 248 23.46 -1.04 -6.83
C PRO A 248 22.53 0.12 -7.14
N VAL A 249 21.93 0.67 -6.08
CA VAL A 249 21.08 1.84 -6.26
C VAL A 249 21.86 2.89 -7.01
N PRO A 250 21.30 3.45 -8.08
CA PRO A 250 22.04 4.32 -8.97
C PRO A 250 22.67 5.45 -8.17
N SER A 251 23.96 5.62 -8.38
CA SER A 251 24.63 6.85 -7.97
C SER A 251 23.92 8.02 -8.63
N SER A 252 23.89 9.18 -7.99
CA SER A 252 23.25 10.43 -8.39
C SER A 252 23.67 11.00 -9.76
N LYS A 253 24.11 10.15 -10.72
CA LYS A 253 24.54 10.60 -12.04
C LYS A 253 23.33 10.73 -12.97
N PRO A 254 23.17 11.87 -13.66
CA PRO A 254 22.20 12.01 -14.74
C PRO A 254 22.41 10.91 -15.78
N GLY A 255 21.40 10.11 -16.08
CA GLY A 255 21.46 9.02 -17.06
C GLY A 255 21.26 7.61 -16.52
N ASP A 256 21.06 7.45 -15.22
CA ASP A 256 20.73 6.17 -14.62
C ASP A 256 19.44 5.58 -15.19
N ARG A 257 19.57 4.35 -15.67
CA ARG A 257 18.56 3.68 -16.48
C ARG A 257 17.39 3.22 -15.62
N LEU A 258 16.18 3.28 -16.20
CA LEU A 258 15.05 2.50 -15.73
C LEU A 258 15.47 1.02 -15.69
N TYR A 259 15.15 0.33 -14.61
CA TYR A 259 15.38 -1.11 -14.48
C TYR A 259 14.08 -1.82 -14.13
N ARG A 260 14.07 -3.14 -14.30
CA ARG A 260 12.91 -3.96 -13.94
C ARG A 260 13.21 -4.75 -12.69
N ALA A 261 12.28 -4.73 -11.73
CA ALA A 261 12.41 -5.49 -10.49
C ALA A 261 11.03 -5.93 -9.98
N GLY A 262 10.93 -7.19 -9.57
CA GLY A 262 9.72 -7.75 -8.95
C GLY A 262 9.48 -7.18 -7.55
N TRP A 263 10.52 -6.68 -6.89
CA TRP A 263 10.39 -5.94 -5.64
C TRP A 263 11.49 -4.88 -5.48
N VAL A 264 11.15 -3.84 -4.74
CA VAL A 264 12.07 -2.77 -4.33
C VAL A 264 11.77 -2.42 -2.87
N ASP A 265 12.80 -2.29 -2.06
CA ASP A 265 12.74 -1.90 -0.66
C ASP A 265 13.48 -0.59 -0.42
N GLY A 266 12.94 0.25 0.46
CA GLY A 266 13.64 1.37 1.06
C GLY A 266 13.61 1.24 2.57
N SER A 267 14.77 1.29 3.22
CA SER A 267 14.91 1.13 4.66
C SER A 267 15.92 2.11 5.27
N GLY A 268 15.74 2.44 6.55
CA GLY A 268 16.62 3.35 7.25
C GLY A 268 16.25 3.52 8.72
N PRO A 269 17.07 4.28 9.47
CA PRO A 269 16.83 4.55 10.88
C PRO A 269 15.57 5.42 11.07
N MET A 270 14.74 5.04 12.04
CA MET A 270 13.48 5.69 12.37
C MET A 270 13.38 5.92 13.89
N GLY A 271 14.48 6.34 14.52
CA GLY A 271 14.51 6.66 15.94
C GLY A 271 13.83 7.99 16.26
N GLY A 272 13.12 8.03 17.35
CA GLY A 272 12.46 9.22 17.90
C GLY A 272 11.13 8.87 18.56
N PRO A 273 10.60 9.73 19.43
CA PRO A 273 9.25 9.53 19.94
C PRO A 273 8.28 9.49 18.74
N PRO A 274 7.23 8.65 18.79
CA PRO A 274 6.18 8.73 17.80
C PRO A 274 5.71 10.17 17.69
N PRO A 275 5.38 10.66 16.48
CA PRO A 275 4.76 11.97 16.37
C PRO A 275 3.57 12.00 17.32
N PRO A 276 3.33 13.09 18.04
CA PRO A 276 2.13 13.22 18.83
C PRO A 276 0.96 12.83 17.90
N PRO A 277 -0.03 12.07 18.41
CA PRO A 277 -1.20 11.76 17.61
C PRO A 277 -1.65 13.07 16.99
N PRO A 278 -1.99 13.13 15.70
CA PRO A 278 -2.37 14.37 15.07
C PRO A 278 -3.41 14.99 15.98
N THR A 279 -2.99 16.00 16.75
CA THR A 279 -3.87 16.83 17.54
C THR A 279 -4.95 17.17 16.57
N ALA A 280 -6.18 16.75 16.84
CA ALA A 280 -7.32 16.77 15.95
C ALA A 280 -7.05 17.77 14.83
N ALA A 281 -6.72 17.27 13.62
CA ALA A 281 -6.22 18.14 12.58
C ALA A 281 -7.19 19.30 12.57
N PRO A 282 -6.78 20.54 12.68
CA PRO A 282 -7.70 21.65 12.69
C PRO A 282 -8.64 21.36 11.52
N GLU A 283 -9.93 21.41 11.72
CA GLU A 283 -10.98 21.04 10.76
C GLU A 283 -10.81 21.75 9.40
N THR A 284 -9.77 22.53 9.26
CA THR A 284 -9.40 23.39 8.17
C THR A 284 -7.93 23.34 7.78
N LEU A 285 -7.22 22.22 7.90
CA LEU A 285 -6.08 22.01 7.02
C LEU A 285 -6.62 21.72 5.62
N VAL A 286 -7.18 22.70 5.02
CA VAL A 286 -6.95 22.96 3.60
C VAL A 286 -5.43 23.04 3.51
N ASP A 287 -4.80 22.00 2.97
CA ASP A 287 -3.37 22.00 2.68
C ASP A 287 -3.14 23.21 1.79
N LEU A 288 -2.73 24.33 2.40
CA LEU A 288 -2.40 25.51 1.63
C LEU A 288 -1.18 25.13 0.81
N PRO A 289 -1.24 25.25 -0.52
CA PRO A 289 -0.08 25.00 -1.37
C PRO A 289 1.12 25.77 -0.81
N GLY A 290 2.20 25.07 -0.49
CA GLY A 290 3.41 25.65 0.05
C GLY A 290 3.56 25.68 1.58
N ALA A 291 2.61 25.19 2.36
CA ALA A 291 2.81 24.99 3.79
C ALA A 291 3.89 23.92 4.02
N LYS A 292 5.05 24.33 4.56
CA LYS A 292 6.12 23.38 4.92
C LYS A 292 5.78 22.76 6.27
N VAL A 293 5.41 21.50 6.26
CA VAL A 293 5.34 20.70 7.48
C VAL A 293 6.77 20.39 7.94
N PRO A 294 7.13 20.64 9.21
CA PRO A 294 8.44 20.26 9.73
C PRO A 294 8.65 18.75 9.54
N GLU A 295 9.74 18.40 8.89
CA GLU A 295 10.09 17.01 8.69
C GLU A 295 10.75 16.46 9.95
N GLN A 296 10.24 15.33 10.45
CA GLN A 296 10.92 14.60 11.51
C GLN A 296 12.12 13.86 10.89
N ARG A 297 13.32 14.24 11.31
CA ARG A 297 14.57 13.59 10.92
C ARG A 297 14.99 12.64 12.01
N HIS A 298 15.19 11.39 11.64
CA HIS A 298 15.71 10.35 12.52
C HIS A 298 16.95 9.76 11.87
N ASP A 299 18.11 10.32 12.16
CA ASP A 299 19.37 9.82 11.61
C ASP A 299 19.92 8.61 12.41
N GLU A 300 19.30 8.28 13.54
CA GLU A 300 19.64 7.18 14.43
C GLU A 300 18.39 6.41 14.89
N GLY A 301 18.59 5.24 15.49
CA GLY A 301 17.52 4.42 16.09
C GLY A 301 17.21 3.14 15.33
N PRO A 302 16.11 2.46 15.69
CA PRO A 302 15.74 1.21 15.05
C PRO A 302 15.42 1.42 13.57
N TRP A 303 15.87 0.49 12.75
CA TRP A 303 15.57 0.51 11.33
C TRP A 303 14.16 0.04 11.04
N ASN A 304 13.51 0.71 10.11
CA ASN A 304 12.26 0.30 9.49
C ASN A 304 12.40 0.36 7.97
N GLY A 305 11.59 -0.40 7.29
CA GLY A 305 11.55 -0.41 5.84
C GLY A 305 10.12 -0.46 5.29
N ILE A 306 10.07 -0.17 4.00
CA ILE A 306 8.88 -0.30 3.19
C ILE A 306 9.26 -0.86 1.83
N ALA A 307 8.74 -2.05 1.51
CA ALA A 307 8.95 -2.70 0.24
C ALA A 307 7.70 -2.67 -0.63
N LEU A 308 7.90 -2.60 -1.93
CA LEU A 308 6.86 -2.67 -2.95
C LEU A 308 7.09 -3.92 -3.79
N PHE A 309 6.09 -4.82 -3.85
CA PHE A 309 6.12 -6.05 -4.63
C PHE A 309 5.17 -5.94 -5.82
N ASP A 310 5.71 -6.23 -7.00
CA ASP A 310 4.94 -6.39 -8.22
C ASP A 310 4.39 -7.82 -8.33
N HIS A 311 3.16 -7.99 -8.81
CA HIS A 311 2.56 -9.31 -8.93
C HIS A 311 2.88 -9.95 -10.28
N PRO A 312 3.27 -11.25 -10.35
CA PRO A 312 3.63 -11.91 -11.62
C PRO A 312 2.54 -11.91 -12.68
N ALA A 313 1.27 -11.85 -12.28
CA ALA A 313 0.16 -11.76 -13.21
C ALA A 313 -0.06 -10.35 -13.80
N ASN A 314 0.69 -9.35 -13.38
CA ASN A 314 0.61 -8.02 -13.97
C ASN A 314 1.19 -8.02 -15.37
N HIS A 315 0.53 -7.31 -16.29
CA HIS A 315 1.10 -7.09 -17.61
C HIS A 315 2.44 -6.37 -17.50
N GLY A 316 3.46 -6.89 -18.19
CA GLY A 316 4.81 -6.32 -18.18
C GLY A 316 5.63 -6.62 -16.95
N PHE A 317 5.22 -7.60 -16.11
CA PHE A 317 6.05 -8.08 -14.99
C PHE A 317 7.46 -8.51 -15.43
N PRO A 318 8.53 -8.21 -14.67
CA PRO A 318 8.59 -7.29 -13.55
C PRO A 318 8.40 -5.83 -13.99
N ALA A 319 7.73 -5.04 -13.16
CA ALA A 319 7.45 -3.63 -13.45
C ALA A 319 8.72 -2.81 -13.65
N MET A 320 8.62 -1.76 -14.46
CA MET A 320 9.68 -0.76 -14.57
C MET A 320 9.77 0.07 -13.31
N VAL A 321 10.96 0.11 -12.72
CA VAL A 321 11.27 0.91 -11.54
C VAL A 321 11.87 2.24 -11.99
N GLY A 322 11.32 3.34 -11.50
CA GLY A 322 11.79 4.68 -11.83
C GLY A 322 13.16 4.98 -11.21
N LYS A 323 13.99 5.73 -11.94
CA LYS A 323 15.32 6.19 -11.53
C LYS A 323 15.35 7.07 -10.28
N TYR A 324 14.18 7.44 -9.76
CA TYR A 324 14.01 8.35 -8.63
C TYR A 324 14.19 7.68 -7.25
N ALA A 325 14.56 6.40 -7.20
CA ALA A 325 14.94 5.76 -5.94
C ALA A 325 16.04 6.53 -5.19
N VAL A 326 16.91 7.24 -5.93
CA VAL A 326 17.95 8.13 -5.38
C VAL A 326 17.34 9.38 -4.70
N SER A 327 16.19 9.86 -5.18
CA SER A 327 15.50 11.03 -4.66
C SER A 327 14.41 10.69 -3.65
N GLN A 328 14.63 9.61 -2.86
CA GLN A 328 13.70 9.25 -1.77
C GLN A 328 12.33 8.78 -2.27
N GLN A 329 12.26 8.25 -3.49
CA GLN A 329 11.03 7.80 -4.10
C GLN A 329 11.23 6.44 -4.78
N ILE A 330 10.35 5.50 -4.46
CA ILE A 330 10.19 4.25 -5.19
C ILE A 330 8.96 4.38 -6.08
N THR A 331 9.11 4.05 -7.36
CA THR A 331 7.99 4.10 -8.30
C THR A 331 8.03 2.86 -9.19
N GLN A 332 6.91 2.17 -9.29
CA GLN A 332 6.70 1.11 -10.29
C GLN A 332 5.65 1.56 -11.30
N ALA A 333 5.96 1.39 -12.59
CA ALA A 333 5.11 1.82 -13.69
C ALA A 333 4.36 0.63 -14.28
N HIS A 334 3.03 0.77 -14.43
CA HIS A 334 2.13 -0.19 -15.04
C HIS A 334 1.48 0.43 -16.27
N TYR A 335 1.40 -0.34 -17.33
CA TYR A 335 0.79 0.07 -18.59
C TYR A 335 -0.34 -0.90 -18.95
N PRO A 336 -1.40 -0.42 -19.62
CA PRO A 336 -2.35 -1.33 -20.23
C PRO A 336 -1.67 -2.24 -21.25
N PRO A 337 -2.22 -3.44 -21.49
CA PRO A 337 -1.72 -4.34 -22.53
C PRO A 337 -1.72 -3.67 -23.91
N PRO A 338 -0.69 -3.87 -24.75
CA PRO A 338 -0.60 -3.26 -26.09
C PRO A 338 -1.73 -3.64 -27.04
N ASP A 339 -2.29 -4.84 -26.87
CA ASP A 339 -3.42 -5.36 -27.65
C ASP A 339 -4.79 -4.86 -27.13
N ALA A 340 -4.81 -4.23 -25.96
CA ALA A 340 -6.00 -3.61 -25.37
C ALA A 340 -5.67 -2.28 -24.68
N PRO A 341 -5.10 -1.28 -25.39
CA PRO A 341 -4.55 -0.06 -24.77
C PRO A 341 -5.64 0.81 -24.11
N HIS A 342 -6.89 0.59 -24.45
CA HIS A 342 -8.07 1.28 -23.88
C HIS A 342 -9.05 0.31 -23.21
N GLY A 343 -8.75 -0.97 -23.26
CA GLY A 343 -9.57 -2.01 -22.63
C GLY A 343 -9.41 -2.04 -21.11
N PRO A 344 -10.29 -2.78 -20.44
CA PRO A 344 -10.14 -2.99 -19.02
C PRO A 344 -8.90 -3.83 -18.73
N PHE A 345 -8.11 -3.43 -17.73
CA PHE A 345 -7.03 -4.25 -17.22
C PHE A 345 -6.92 -4.16 -15.71
N THR A 346 -6.24 -5.13 -15.15
CA THR A 346 -6.04 -5.22 -13.69
C THR A 346 -4.56 -5.34 -13.40
N PHE A 347 -4.11 -4.62 -12.38
CA PHE A 347 -2.80 -4.86 -11.79
C PHE A 347 -2.87 -4.90 -10.26
N ARG A 348 -1.90 -5.59 -9.67
CA ARG A 348 -1.82 -5.86 -8.24
C ARG A 348 -0.47 -5.48 -7.70
N GLN A 349 -0.48 -4.95 -6.47
CA GLN A 349 0.72 -4.56 -5.74
C GLN A 349 0.58 -4.98 -4.30
N ARG A 350 1.68 -5.38 -3.68
CA ARG A 350 1.76 -5.51 -2.22
C ARG A 350 2.78 -4.54 -1.67
N VAL A 351 2.42 -3.85 -0.63
CA VAL A 351 3.33 -3.05 0.20
C VAL A 351 3.58 -3.81 1.49
N TYR A 352 4.85 -3.96 1.84
CA TYR A 352 5.30 -4.58 3.08
C TYR A 352 6.00 -3.53 3.94
N VAL A 353 5.46 -3.22 5.11
CA VAL A 353 6.05 -2.33 6.11
C VAL A 353 6.65 -3.18 7.22
N HIS A 354 7.94 -2.99 7.53
CA HIS A 354 8.68 -3.92 8.37
C HIS A 354 9.71 -3.26 9.29
N ALA A 355 10.12 -4.00 10.32
CA ALA A 355 11.30 -3.70 11.11
C ALA A 355 12.58 -4.13 10.38
N GLY A 356 13.70 -3.48 10.67
CA GLY A 356 14.99 -3.80 10.07
C GLY A 356 15.15 -3.32 8.62
N ASP A 357 16.24 -3.77 7.99
CA ASP A 357 16.47 -3.60 6.56
C ASP A 357 15.89 -4.77 5.75
N ALA A 358 16.03 -4.73 4.43
CA ALA A 358 15.48 -5.73 3.52
C ALA A 358 15.92 -7.17 3.83
N GLU A 359 17.16 -7.38 4.28
CA GLU A 359 17.71 -8.69 4.61
C GLU A 359 17.12 -9.20 5.93
N ALA A 360 17.19 -8.38 6.98
CA ALA A 360 16.67 -8.71 8.30
C ALA A 360 15.15 -8.98 8.27
N ALA A 361 14.42 -8.26 7.44
CA ALA A 361 12.97 -8.42 7.26
C ALA A 361 12.58 -9.55 6.28
N GLY A 362 13.53 -10.22 5.66
CA GLY A 362 13.25 -11.28 4.69
C GLY A 362 12.44 -10.83 3.48
N VAL A 363 12.65 -9.61 3.00
CA VAL A 363 11.86 -8.98 1.91
C VAL A 363 11.80 -9.87 0.67
N ALA A 364 12.93 -10.47 0.28
CA ALA A 364 12.99 -11.35 -0.89
C ALA A 364 12.10 -12.59 -0.74
N GLN A 365 12.04 -13.19 0.46
CA GLN A 365 11.18 -14.34 0.75
C GLN A 365 9.70 -13.93 0.71
N HIS A 366 9.33 -12.83 1.35
CA HIS A 366 7.95 -12.33 1.31
C HIS A 366 7.50 -11.96 -0.12
N ALA A 367 8.41 -11.47 -0.94
CA ALA A 367 8.12 -11.22 -2.36
C ALA A 367 7.92 -12.52 -3.14
N ALA A 368 8.72 -13.57 -2.86
CA ALA A 368 8.54 -14.88 -3.45
C ALA A 368 7.21 -15.53 -3.04
N ASP A 369 6.84 -15.46 -1.75
CA ASP A 369 5.58 -15.97 -1.23
C ASP A 369 4.36 -15.22 -1.82
N TYR A 370 4.52 -13.93 -2.11
CA TYR A 370 3.49 -13.15 -2.79
C TYR A 370 3.34 -13.54 -4.26
N ALA A 371 4.46 -13.85 -4.91
CA ALA A 371 4.50 -14.23 -6.32
C ALA A 371 3.97 -15.66 -6.56
N ASP A 372 4.25 -16.58 -5.65
CA ASP A 372 3.81 -17.98 -5.70
C ASP A 372 3.28 -18.40 -4.32
N PRO A 373 2.05 -17.99 -3.97
CA PRO A 373 1.46 -18.28 -2.68
C PRO A 373 1.18 -19.79 -2.52
N CYS A 374 1.16 -20.24 -1.27
CA CYS A 374 0.80 -21.61 -0.94
C CYS A 374 -0.53 -22.02 -1.57
N ARG A 375 -0.57 -23.20 -2.17
CA ARG A 375 -1.81 -23.78 -2.69
C ARG A 375 -2.68 -24.24 -1.55
N VAL A 376 -3.97 -23.92 -1.62
CA VAL A 376 -4.95 -24.35 -0.65
C VAL A 376 -5.93 -25.30 -1.32
N GLU A 377 -6.06 -26.51 -0.75
CA GLU A 377 -7.11 -27.47 -1.13
C GLU A 377 -8.17 -27.49 -0.03
N VAL A 378 -9.41 -27.32 -0.41
CA VAL A 378 -10.57 -27.49 0.50
C VAL A 378 -11.14 -28.89 0.25
N ARG A 379 -11.21 -29.72 1.31
CA ARG A 379 -11.82 -31.04 1.27
C ARG A 379 -13.06 -31.04 2.18
N GLY A 380 -14.14 -31.51 1.65
CA GLY A 380 -15.41 -31.68 2.37
C GLY A 380 -15.42 -32.91 3.28
#